data_db020b9fc00d505bffed507600b7c38f
#
_entry.id   db020b9fc00d505bffed507600b7c38f
#
_cell.length_a   1.000
_cell.length_b   1.000
_cell.length_c   1.000
_cell.angle_alpha   90.00
_cell.angle_beta   90.00
_cell.angle_gamma   90.00
#
_symmetry.space_group_name_H-M   'P 1'
#
loop_
_entity.id
_entity.type
_entity.pdbx_description
1 polymer ?
#
loop_
_entity_poly.entity_id
_entity_poly.type
_entity_poly.pdbx_seq_one_letter_code
_entity_poly.pdbx_strand_id
1 'polypeptide(L)'
;KVFSNTLPICELEKFMNKCVTKYKEYTKDLTRNNQYYFTFRELDDDLILFDEFNFLSNRNFNNIYFENKKEILEQLNFFLENKEWYDLHGIPHTLGLLFHGLPGCGKTSTIKAIANKTRRHIIEIPLSRVKSYQELLNIFNTTEINQKEIPIDQRIYIFEDFDCLLDIVQSRDNNKETTVKNKNEPQNQKLDQILSHLSTDDKNNSSKYKKNNSEKDGLKLSHILNVFDGLLEMPGRIIIITTNHHEKIDKALLRPGRIDRKIEFKKCTSNILKKITSDFFISSLNNRLFTDKEKVIFNKKNN
;
A
#
# COMPACT_ATOMS: atom_id res chain seq x y z
N LYS A 1 -28.54 18.52 14.28
CA LYS A 1 -29.58 19.45 13.79
C LYS A 1 -29.18 20.87 14.21
N VAL A 2 -29.20 21.83 13.27
CA VAL A 2 -28.90 23.25 13.54
C VAL A 2 -30.21 24.01 13.46
N PHE A 3 -30.48 24.87 14.43
CA PHE A 3 -31.69 25.66 14.52
C PHE A 3 -31.34 27.13 14.67
N SER A 4 -32.15 27.99 14.06
CA SER A 4 -32.10 29.44 14.25
C SER A 4 -33.51 29.98 14.36
N ASN A 5 -33.73 30.86 15.32
CA ASN A 5 -35.00 31.58 15.49
C ASN A 5 -35.04 32.91 14.75
N THR A 6 -33.90 33.35 14.17
CA THR A 6 -33.74 34.69 13.59
C THR A 6 -33.29 34.67 12.14
N LEU A 7 -32.66 33.61 11.67
CA LEU A 7 -32.12 33.51 10.32
C LEU A 7 -33.00 32.66 9.41
N PRO A 8 -33.28 33.07 8.17
CA PRO A 8 -33.97 32.25 7.19
C PRO A 8 -33.10 31.04 6.80
N ILE A 9 -33.75 29.96 6.34
CA ILE A 9 -33.11 28.67 6.01
C ILE A 9 -31.95 28.87 5.01
N CYS A 10 -32.11 29.71 4.01
CA CYS A 10 -31.07 29.96 2.99
C CYS A 10 -29.78 30.60 3.57
N GLU A 11 -29.89 31.44 4.59
CA GLU A 11 -28.73 31.99 5.27
C GLU A 11 -28.06 31.00 6.20
N LEU A 12 -28.87 30.15 6.84
CA LEU A 12 -28.38 29.05 7.64
C LEU A 12 -27.59 28.03 6.79
N GLU A 13 -28.08 27.69 5.61
CA GLU A 13 -27.37 26.85 4.63
C GLU A 13 -26.05 27.47 4.17
N LYS A 14 -26.07 28.77 3.83
CA LYS A 14 -24.85 29.52 3.47
C LYS A 14 -23.81 29.51 4.60
N PHE A 15 -24.26 29.69 5.84
CA PHE A 15 -23.40 29.66 7.01
C PHE A 15 -22.79 28.25 7.19
N MET A 16 -23.61 27.20 7.11
CA MET A 16 -23.13 25.81 7.22
C MET A 16 -22.12 25.47 6.12
N ASN A 17 -22.43 25.83 4.87
CA ASN A 17 -21.51 25.62 3.76
C ASN A 17 -20.17 26.35 3.97
N LYS A 18 -20.21 27.57 4.51
CA LYS A 18 -18.99 28.30 4.87
C LYS A 18 -18.18 27.61 5.97
N CYS A 19 -18.86 27.04 6.97
CA CYS A 19 -18.20 26.27 8.03
C CYS A 19 -17.54 25.00 7.47
N VAL A 20 -18.26 24.27 6.60
CA VAL A 20 -17.72 23.07 5.93
C VAL A 20 -16.51 23.43 5.07
N THR A 21 -16.57 24.50 4.28
CA THR A 21 -15.44 24.95 3.45
C THR A 21 -14.23 25.30 4.30
N LYS A 22 -14.42 26.09 5.37
CA LYS A 22 -13.32 26.43 6.29
C LYS A 22 -12.73 25.21 7.00
N TYR A 23 -13.58 24.27 7.37
CA TYR A 23 -13.10 23.03 7.98
C TYR A 23 -12.27 22.21 7.00
N LYS A 24 -12.72 22.10 5.73
CA LYS A 24 -11.94 21.42 4.67
C LYS A 24 -10.60 22.12 4.40
N GLU A 25 -10.57 23.43 4.35
CA GLU A 25 -9.33 24.20 4.23
C GLU A 25 -8.38 23.93 5.41
N TYR A 26 -8.88 23.97 6.63
CA TYR A 26 -8.11 23.70 7.84
C TYR A 26 -7.54 22.28 7.85
N THR A 27 -8.35 21.26 7.53
CA THR A 27 -7.88 19.87 7.45
C THR A 27 -6.86 19.67 6.34
N LYS A 28 -7.01 20.37 5.20
CA LYS A 28 -6.07 20.34 4.09
C LYS A 28 -4.72 20.97 4.47
N ASP A 29 -4.71 22.04 5.23
CA ASP A 29 -3.47 22.65 5.73
C ASP A 29 -2.77 21.76 6.75
N LEU A 30 -3.51 21.07 7.61
CA LEU A 30 -2.96 20.09 8.54
C LEU A 30 -2.28 18.93 7.80
N THR A 31 -2.90 18.41 6.74
CA THR A 31 -2.32 17.30 5.95
C THR A 31 -1.10 17.74 5.14
N ARG A 32 -1.04 19.00 4.67
CA ARG A 32 0.12 19.53 3.94
C ARG A 32 1.36 19.68 4.83
N ASN A 33 1.17 20.04 6.09
CA ASN A 33 2.27 20.32 7.01
C ASN A 33 2.77 19.09 7.76
N ASN A 34 1.93 18.06 7.92
CA ASN A 34 2.23 16.84 8.67
C ASN A 34 2.16 15.63 7.75
N GLN A 35 3.08 14.70 7.93
CA GLN A 35 3.00 13.38 7.32
C GLN A 35 2.37 12.42 8.33
N TYR A 36 1.51 11.53 7.83
CA TYR A 36 0.84 10.52 8.64
C TYR A 36 1.21 9.12 8.16
N TYR A 37 1.16 8.20 9.10
CA TYR A 37 1.23 6.78 8.88
C TYR A 37 -0.11 6.19 9.29
N PHE A 38 -0.77 5.55 8.33
CA PHE A 38 -2.06 4.88 8.50
C PHE A 38 -1.87 3.38 8.37
N THR A 39 -2.43 2.62 9.27
CA THR A 39 -2.50 1.16 9.16
C THR A 39 -3.95 0.75 9.06
N PHE A 40 -4.29 0.00 8.01
CA PHE A 40 -5.64 -0.55 7.86
C PHE A 40 -5.97 -1.48 9.03
N ARG A 41 -7.11 -1.22 9.68
CA ARG A 41 -7.59 -2.00 10.81
C ARG A 41 -8.68 -2.98 10.40
N GLU A 42 -9.80 -2.49 9.92
CA GLU A 42 -10.95 -3.29 9.49
C GLU A 42 -11.98 -2.44 8.73
N LEU A 43 -12.96 -3.13 8.13
CA LEU A 43 -14.17 -2.53 7.57
C LEU A 43 -15.32 -2.74 8.55
N ASP A 44 -15.97 -1.66 8.97
CA ASP A 44 -17.13 -1.66 9.87
C ASP A 44 -18.28 -0.89 9.21
N ASP A 45 -19.43 -1.55 8.98
CA ASP A 45 -20.62 -0.99 8.34
C ASP A 45 -20.32 -0.08 7.12
N ASP A 46 -19.50 -0.59 6.17
CA ASP A 46 -19.01 0.12 4.97
C ASP A 46 -18.03 1.27 5.25
N LEU A 47 -17.66 1.52 6.50
CA LEU A 47 -16.64 2.49 6.87
C LEU A 47 -15.27 1.82 7.01
N ILE A 48 -14.28 2.33 6.28
CA ILE A 48 -12.91 1.84 6.39
C ILE A 48 -12.22 2.51 7.58
N LEU A 49 -11.78 1.69 8.52
CA LEU A 49 -11.11 2.15 9.73
C LEU A 49 -9.59 2.00 9.60
N PHE A 50 -8.89 3.10 9.88
CA PHE A 50 -7.44 3.14 9.95
C PHE A 50 -6.98 3.59 11.33
N ASP A 51 -5.94 2.94 11.84
CA ASP A 51 -5.16 3.48 12.94
C ASP A 51 -4.23 4.57 12.39
N GLU A 52 -4.18 5.73 13.04
CA GLU A 52 -3.46 6.90 12.57
C GLU A 52 -2.35 7.29 13.53
N PHE A 53 -1.17 7.53 12.97
CA PHE A 53 0.00 7.99 13.71
C PHE A 53 0.68 9.14 12.97
N ASN A 54 1.29 10.07 13.69
CA ASN A 54 2.18 11.05 13.09
C ASN A 54 3.43 10.34 12.56
N PHE A 55 3.73 10.52 11.28
CA PHE A 55 4.92 9.96 10.69
C PHE A 55 6.11 10.87 10.97
N LEU A 56 6.97 10.44 11.89
CA LEU A 56 8.21 11.12 12.23
C LEU A 56 9.38 10.20 11.96
N SER A 57 10.22 10.53 11.00
CA SER A 57 11.42 9.74 10.68
C SER A 57 12.56 10.63 10.23
N ASN A 58 13.73 10.39 10.80
CA ASN A 58 14.99 11.05 10.38
C ASN A 58 15.64 10.31 9.20
N ARG A 59 15.04 9.23 8.68
CA ARG A 59 15.60 8.49 7.55
C ARG A 59 15.39 9.26 6.25
N ASN A 60 16.48 9.51 5.56
CA ASN A 60 16.50 10.14 4.25
C ASN A 60 17.59 9.50 3.38
N PHE A 61 17.58 9.80 2.09
CA PHE A 61 18.56 9.22 1.19
C PHE A 61 20.01 9.61 1.47
N ASN A 62 20.29 10.61 2.30
CA ASN A 62 21.66 10.96 2.69
C ASN A 62 22.20 10.05 3.79
N ASN A 63 21.32 9.51 4.67
CA ASN A 63 21.71 8.72 5.84
C ASN A 63 21.34 7.23 5.76
N ILE A 64 20.93 6.73 4.59
CA ILE A 64 20.75 5.30 4.31
C ILE A 64 21.78 4.84 3.27
N TYR A 65 22.26 3.60 3.40
CA TYR A 65 23.35 3.05 2.61
C TYR A 65 22.99 1.66 2.10
N PHE A 66 22.90 1.51 0.77
CA PHE A 66 22.68 0.24 0.07
C PHE A 66 23.11 0.42 -1.41
N GLU A 67 23.35 -0.68 -2.12
CA GLU A 67 23.95 -0.66 -3.46
C GLU A 67 23.07 0.08 -4.49
N ASN A 68 21.79 -0.23 -4.55
CA ASN A 68 20.88 0.27 -5.59
C ASN A 68 20.24 1.63 -5.25
N LYS A 69 20.85 2.38 -4.31
CA LYS A 69 20.33 3.68 -3.85
C LYS A 69 20.18 4.69 -4.99
N LYS A 70 21.17 4.75 -5.88
CA LYS A 70 21.19 5.70 -7.00
C LYS A 70 20.07 5.39 -7.99
N GLU A 71 19.89 4.12 -8.33
CA GLU A 71 18.85 3.65 -9.22
C GLU A 71 17.43 4.00 -8.71
N ILE A 72 17.17 3.77 -7.41
CA ILE A 72 15.90 4.16 -6.81
C ILE A 72 15.66 5.66 -6.88
N LEU A 73 16.70 6.46 -6.59
CA LEU A 73 16.59 7.92 -6.64
C LEU A 73 16.32 8.44 -8.05
N GLU A 74 17.00 7.92 -9.06
CA GLU A 74 16.80 8.30 -10.46
C GLU A 74 15.38 7.97 -10.90
N GLN A 75 14.90 6.77 -10.59
CA GLN A 75 13.56 6.36 -10.95
C GLN A 75 12.48 7.15 -10.21
N LEU A 76 12.68 7.41 -8.91
CA LEU A 76 11.74 8.20 -8.12
C LEU A 76 11.65 9.64 -8.64
N ASN A 77 12.79 10.27 -8.94
CA ASN A 77 12.83 11.60 -9.52
C ASN A 77 12.15 11.62 -10.90
N PHE A 78 12.44 10.65 -11.76
CA PHE A 78 11.78 10.55 -13.06
C PHE A 78 10.27 10.46 -12.93
N PHE A 79 9.78 9.59 -12.04
CA PHE A 79 8.36 9.43 -11.77
C PHE A 79 7.70 10.72 -11.26
N LEU A 80 8.36 11.45 -10.37
CA LEU A 80 7.82 12.68 -9.79
C LEU A 80 7.79 13.85 -10.77
N GLU A 81 8.78 13.94 -11.65
CA GLU A 81 9.02 15.12 -12.49
C GLU A 81 8.43 14.99 -13.91
N ASN A 82 8.17 13.76 -14.39
CA ASN A 82 7.84 13.52 -15.80
C ASN A 82 6.42 12.96 -16.02
N LYS A 83 5.43 13.46 -15.31
CA LYS A 83 4.04 13.02 -15.49
C LYS A 83 3.58 13.11 -16.96
N GLU A 84 3.90 14.22 -17.63
CA GLU A 84 3.54 14.44 -19.04
C GLU A 84 4.14 13.39 -19.99
N TRP A 85 5.31 12.86 -19.64
CA TRP A 85 5.92 11.78 -20.42
C TRP A 85 5.08 10.50 -20.37
N TYR A 86 4.52 10.16 -19.19
CA TYR A 86 3.61 9.01 -19.03
C TYR A 86 2.34 9.21 -19.84
N ASP A 87 1.72 10.39 -19.74
CA ASP A 87 0.50 10.73 -20.46
C ASP A 87 0.71 10.69 -21.97
N LEU A 88 1.84 11.20 -22.48
CA LEU A 88 2.18 11.21 -23.91
C LEU A 88 2.38 9.80 -24.48
N HIS A 89 2.93 8.88 -23.68
CA HIS A 89 3.21 7.52 -24.13
C HIS A 89 2.09 6.53 -23.82
N GLY A 90 0.98 6.97 -23.24
CA GLY A 90 -0.14 6.11 -22.84
C GLY A 90 0.26 5.07 -21.79
N ILE A 91 1.23 5.40 -20.92
CA ILE A 91 1.69 4.53 -19.85
C ILE A 91 1.06 5.01 -18.55
N PRO A 92 0.45 4.13 -17.75
CA PRO A 92 -0.10 4.52 -16.44
C PRO A 92 0.95 5.21 -15.58
N HIS A 93 0.64 6.41 -15.06
CA HIS A 93 1.53 7.15 -14.17
C HIS A 93 1.50 6.53 -12.77
N THR A 94 2.10 5.35 -12.61
CA THR A 94 2.19 4.59 -11.36
C THR A 94 3.62 4.13 -11.12
N LEU A 95 3.98 3.89 -9.87
CA LEU A 95 5.29 3.38 -9.49
C LEU A 95 5.13 2.22 -8.52
N GLY A 96 5.44 1.01 -8.97
CA GLY A 96 5.47 -0.21 -8.18
C GLY A 96 6.90 -0.66 -7.88
N LEU A 97 7.24 -0.81 -6.61
CA LEU A 97 8.56 -1.22 -6.13
C LEU A 97 8.46 -2.51 -5.31
N LEU A 98 9.25 -3.52 -5.64
CA LEU A 98 9.43 -4.72 -4.83
C LEU A 98 10.79 -4.69 -4.15
N PHE A 99 10.79 -4.59 -2.83
CA PHE A 99 11.98 -4.68 -1.99
C PHE A 99 12.12 -6.09 -1.44
N HIS A 100 13.18 -6.78 -1.84
CA HIS A 100 13.42 -8.14 -1.37
C HIS A 100 14.82 -8.31 -0.81
N GLY A 101 15.01 -9.31 0.03
CA GLY A 101 16.30 -9.63 0.63
C GLY A 101 16.20 -9.89 2.14
N LEU A 102 17.32 -10.21 2.74
CA LEU A 102 17.41 -10.61 4.13
C LEU A 102 16.81 -9.56 5.09
N PRO A 103 16.27 -9.98 6.24
CA PRO A 103 15.81 -9.06 7.26
C PRO A 103 16.97 -8.16 7.76
N GLY A 104 16.66 -6.94 8.15
CA GLY A 104 17.66 -5.99 8.67
C GLY A 104 18.53 -5.29 7.61
N CYS A 105 18.37 -5.59 6.31
CA CYS A 105 19.18 -4.98 5.24
C CYS A 105 18.71 -3.60 4.75
N GLY A 106 17.70 -2.99 5.40
CA GLY A 106 17.33 -1.59 5.14
C GLY A 106 16.05 -1.39 4.34
N LYS A 107 15.25 -2.43 4.02
CA LYS A 107 13.97 -2.31 3.29
C LYS A 107 13.05 -1.24 3.90
N THR A 108 12.67 -1.39 5.16
CA THR A 108 11.80 -0.43 5.87
C THR A 108 12.43 0.96 6.03
N SER A 109 13.77 1.04 6.19
CA SER A 109 14.48 2.32 6.23
C SER A 109 14.38 3.08 4.90
N THR A 110 14.41 2.35 3.78
CA THR A 110 14.26 2.93 2.43
C THR A 110 12.84 3.40 2.19
N ILE A 111 11.82 2.67 2.65
CA ILE A 111 10.42 3.12 2.62
C ILE A 111 10.28 4.48 3.32
N LYS A 112 10.82 4.60 4.54
CA LYS A 112 10.82 5.85 5.30
C LYS A 112 11.52 6.99 4.57
N ALA A 113 12.63 6.70 3.90
CA ALA A 113 13.37 7.69 3.12
C ALA A 113 12.60 8.13 1.86
N ILE A 114 11.86 7.22 1.20
CA ILE A 114 10.99 7.54 0.07
C ILE A 114 9.84 8.44 0.56
N ALA A 115 9.17 8.09 1.66
CA ALA A 115 8.11 8.90 2.22
C ALA A 115 8.58 10.33 2.55
N ASN A 116 9.75 10.48 3.18
CA ASN A 116 10.34 11.78 3.46
C ASN A 116 10.71 12.58 2.18
N LYS A 117 11.26 11.90 1.17
CA LYS A 117 11.63 12.53 -0.11
C LYS A 117 10.40 13.03 -0.88
N THR A 118 9.34 12.25 -0.88
CA THR A 118 8.11 12.55 -1.64
C THR A 118 7.10 13.38 -0.85
N ARG A 119 7.29 13.54 0.46
CA ARG A 119 6.33 14.17 1.37
C ARG A 119 4.96 13.51 1.40
N ARG A 120 4.90 12.21 1.10
CA ARG A 120 3.65 11.44 1.03
C ARG A 120 3.34 10.75 2.35
N HIS A 121 2.06 10.56 2.59
CA HIS A 121 1.54 9.75 3.70
C HIS A 121 1.75 8.27 3.40
N ILE A 122 1.97 7.48 4.45
CA ILE A 122 2.12 6.03 4.35
C ILE A 122 0.77 5.37 4.68
N ILE A 123 0.32 4.48 3.79
CA ILE A 123 -0.87 3.65 3.98
C ILE A 123 -0.39 2.19 4.00
N GLU A 124 -0.24 1.63 5.19
CA GLU A 124 0.07 0.22 5.33
C GLU A 124 -1.20 -0.62 5.26
N ILE A 125 -1.15 -1.67 4.44
CA ILE A 125 -2.25 -2.61 4.27
C ILE A 125 -1.77 -4.00 4.68
N PRO A 126 -1.98 -4.40 5.96
CA PRO A 126 -1.73 -5.76 6.39
C PRO A 126 -2.74 -6.69 5.72
N LEU A 127 -2.31 -7.40 4.69
CA LEU A 127 -3.21 -8.23 3.89
C LEU A 127 -3.89 -9.36 4.68
N SER A 128 -3.31 -9.75 5.82
CA SER A 128 -3.93 -10.68 6.77
C SER A 128 -5.24 -10.16 7.37
N ARG A 129 -5.42 -8.84 7.42
CA ARG A 129 -6.63 -8.18 7.93
C ARG A 129 -7.69 -7.96 6.85
N VAL A 130 -7.31 -7.99 5.57
CA VAL A 130 -8.23 -7.82 4.44
C VAL A 130 -8.99 -9.10 4.17
N LYS A 131 -10.32 -9.07 4.30
CA LYS A 131 -11.18 -10.25 4.22
C LYS A 131 -11.71 -10.51 2.82
N SER A 132 -11.90 -9.47 2.01
CA SER A 132 -12.53 -9.56 0.71
C SER A 132 -11.88 -8.66 -0.36
N TYR A 133 -12.20 -8.97 -1.62
CA TYR A 133 -11.81 -8.13 -2.76
C TYR A 133 -12.43 -6.73 -2.67
N GLN A 134 -13.70 -6.64 -2.27
CA GLN A 134 -14.41 -5.37 -2.15
C GLN A 134 -13.76 -4.46 -1.10
N GLU A 135 -13.35 -5.04 0.02
CA GLU A 135 -12.64 -4.32 1.07
C GLU A 135 -11.31 -3.74 0.56
N LEU A 136 -10.54 -4.54 -0.20
CA LEU A 136 -9.30 -4.05 -0.83
C LEU A 136 -9.57 -2.93 -1.83
N LEU A 137 -10.59 -3.06 -2.69
CA LEU A 137 -10.99 -2.01 -3.62
C LEU A 137 -11.39 -0.72 -2.89
N ASN A 138 -12.15 -0.83 -1.81
CA ASN A 138 -12.58 0.32 -1.03
C ASN A 138 -11.39 1.06 -0.42
N ILE A 139 -10.38 0.34 0.10
CA ILE A 139 -9.14 0.94 0.64
C ILE A 139 -8.41 1.79 -0.41
N PHE A 140 -8.35 1.33 -1.66
CA PHE A 140 -7.68 2.06 -2.72
C PHE A 140 -8.52 3.24 -3.25
N ASN A 141 -9.83 3.09 -3.33
CA ASN A 141 -10.74 4.08 -3.92
C ASN A 141 -11.19 5.16 -2.94
N THR A 142 -11.05 4.95 -1.61
CA THR A 142 -11.43 5.99 -0.66
C THR A 142 -10.60 7.25 -0.88
N THR A 143 -11.25 8.40 -0.91
CA THR A 143 -10.58 9.71 -1.01
C THR A 143 -10.29 10.30 0.37
N GLU A 144 -11.03 9.85 1.37
CA GLU A 144 -10.92 10.33 2.75
C GLU A 144 -10.42 9.20 3.67
N ILE A 145 -9.44 9.51 4.51
CA ILE A 145 -8.93 8.63 5.56
C ILE A 145 -9.07 9.38 6.88
N ASN A 146 -9.85 8.84 7.82
CA ASN A 146 -10.08 9.45 9.14
C ASN A 146 -10.47 10.93 9.01
N GLN A 147 -11.46 11.25 8.14
CA GLN A 147 -11.96 12.62 7.88
C GLN A 147 -10.93 13.58 7.26
N LYS A 148 -9.79 13.06 6.79
CA LYS A 148 -8.79 13.82 6.05
C LYS A 148 -8.86 13.48 4.57
N GLU A 149 -9.04 14.46 3.73
CA GLU A 149 -8.93 14.32 2.27
C GLU A 149 -7.46 14.16 1.90
N ILE A 150 -7.08 12.97 1.48
CA ILE A 150 -5.72 12.62 1.07
C ILE A 150 -5.77 12.08 -0.35
N PRO A 151 -5.38 12.86 -1.37
CA PRO A 151 -5.34 12.41 -2.76
C PRO A 151 -4.38 11.24 -2.97
N ILE A 152 -4.61 10.44 -4.02
CA ILE A 152 -3.81 9.23 -4.33
C ILE A 152 -2.34 9.57 -4.56
N ASP A 153 -2.06 10.70 -5.19
CA ASP A 153 -0.71 11.20 -5.45
C ASP A 153 0.03 11.67 -4.19
N GLN A 154 -0.66 11.74 -3.05
CA GLN A 154 -0.06 12.00 -1.73
C GLN A 154 0.08 10.74 -0.87
N ARG A 155 -0.16 9.55 -1.43
CA ARG A 155 -0.11 8.27 -0.72
C ARG A 155 1.03 7.39 -1.21
N ILE A 156 1.56 6.60 -0.29
CA ILE A 156 2.39 5.43 -0.57
C ILE A 156 1.70 4.24 0.07
N TYR A 157 1.26 3.28 -0.75
CA TYR A 157 0.70 2.04 -0.25
C TYR A 157 1.81 1.03 0.03
N ILE A 158 1.77 0.42 1.21
CA ILE A 158 2.80 -0.50 1.67
C ILE A 158 2.17 -1.85 1.99
N PHE A 159 2.78 -2.91 1.46
CA PHE A 159 2.49 -4.28 1.77
C PHE A 159 3.76 -4.91 2.34
N GLU A 160 3.88 -4.97 3.68
CA GLU A 160 5.02 -5.62 4.32
C GLU A 160 4.82 -7.14 4.40
N ASP A 161 5.95 -7.88 4.32
CA ASP A 161 6.02 -9.34 4.41
C ASP A 161 4.98 -10.08 3.54
N PHE A 162 4.93 -9.69 2.28
CA PHE A 162 3.95 -10.18 1.30
C PHE A 162 3.99 -11.70 1.09
N ASP A 163 5.14 -12.33 1.33
CA ASP A 163 5.33 -13.78 1.26
C ASP A 163 4.47 -14.55 2.27
N CYS A 164 4.23 -14.00 3.46
CA CYS A 164 3.35 -14.60 4.46
C CYS A 164 1.90 -14.76 3.96
N LEU A 165 1.45 -13.88 3.08
CA LEU A 165 0.11 -13.95 2.53
C LEU A 165 -0.02 -15.05 1.47
N LEU A 166 1.00 -15.25 0.64
CA LEU A 166 0.97 -16.27 -0.39
C LEU A 166 0.82 -17.67 0.22
N ASP A 167 1.43 -17.91 1.37
CA ASP A 167 1.27 -19.17 2.11
C ASP A 167 -0.17 -19.35 2.63
N ILE A 168 -0.84 -18.27 3.04
CA ILE A 168 -2.25 -18.30 3.49
C ILE A 168 -3.20 -18.54 2.32
N VAL A 169 -2.98 -17.91 1.18
CA VAL A 169 -3.81 -18.06 -0.02
C VAL A 169 -3.69 -19.48 -0.57
N GLN A 170 -2.47 -20.02 -0.68
CA GLN A 170 -2.22 -21.39 -1.15
C GLN A 170 -2.78 -22.45 -0.21
N SER A 171 -2.69 -22.27 1.11
CA SER A 171 -3.24 -23.21 2.08
C SER A 171 -4.76 -23.28 2.06
N ARG A 172 -5.44 -22.17 1.72
CA ARG A 172 -6.91 -22.13 1.57
C ARG A 172 -7.38 -22.81 0.30
N ASP A 173 -6.64 -22.71 -0.80
CA ASP A 173 -6.96 -23.38 -2.07
C ASP A 173 -6.74 -24.90 -1.94
N ASN A 174 -5.69 -25.35 -1.30
CA ASN A 174 -5.42 -26.77 -1.04
C ASN A 174 -6.47 -27.42 -0.14
N ASN A 175 -7.04 -26.70 0.83
CA ASN A 175 -8.12 -27.22 1.68
C ASN A 175 -9.46 -27.35 0.94
N LYS A 176 -9.66 -26.63 -0.18
CA LYS A 176 -10.86 -26.80 -1.02
C LYS A 176 -10.76 -28.00 -1.96
N GLU A 177 -9.56 -28.36 -2.40
CA GLU A 177 -9.34 -29.53 -3.25
C GLU A 177 -9.43 -30.88 -2.48
N THR A 178 -9.10 -30.90 -1.20
CA THR A 178 -9.18 -32.12 -0.38
C THR A 178 -10.59 -32.49 0.04
N THR A 179 -11.56 -31.56 0.02
CA THR A 179 -12.97 -31.84 0.32
C THR A 179 -13.78 -32.33 -0.89
N VAL A 180 -13.21 -32.29 -2.11
CA VAL A 180 -13.91 -32.69 -3.34
C VAL A 180 -13.52 -34.10 -3.81
N LYS A 181 -12.47 -34.73 -3.24
CA LYS A 181 -11.93 -36.04 -3.73
C LYS A 181 -12.54 -37.31 -3.10
N ASN A 182 -13.62 -37.23 -2.34
CA ASN A 182 -14.28 -38.45 -1.84
C ASN A 182 -15.79 -38.42 -2.09
N LYS A 183 -16.22 -38.53 -3.36
CA LYS A 183 -17.51 -39.12 -3.73
C LYS A 183 -17.43 -39.62 -5.18
N ASN A 184 -17.09 -40.88 -5.34
CA ASN A 184 -17.45 -41.65 -6.52
C ASN A 184 -18.96 -41.84 -6.50
N GLU A 185 -19.70 -41.02 -7.25
CA GLU A 185 -21.10 -41.32 -7.62
C GLU A 185 -21.26 -41.13 -9.13
N PRO A 186 -22.09 -41.99 -9.78
CA PRO A 186 -22.15 -42.10 -11.23
C PRO A 186 -22.84 -40.90 -11.88
N GLN A 187 -22.40 -40.56 -13.08
CA GLN A 187 -22.70 -39.37 -13.87
C GLN A 187 -24.19 -39.18 -14.28
N ASN A 188 -25.15 -40.04 -13.85
CA ASN A 188 -26.52 -39.98 -14.32
C ASN A 188 -27.48 -39.13 -13.45
N GLN A 189 -27.04 -38.63 -12.27
CA GLN A 189 -27.96 -37.84 -11.41
C GLN A 189 -27.89 -36.32 -11.68
N LYS A 190 -26.94 -35.83 -12.46
CA LYS A 190 -26.84 -34.38 -12.78
C LYS A 190 -27.81 -33.94 -13.89
N LEU A 191 -28.27 -34.85 -14.75
CA LEU A 191 -29.21 -34.49 -15.82
C LEU A 191 -30.64 -34.37 -15.30
N ASP A 192 -31.03 -35.19 -14.32
CA ASP A 192 -32.36 -35.15 -13.74
C ASP A 192 -32.63 -33.92 -12.86
N GLN A 193 -31.61 -33.39 -12.22
CA GLN A 193 -31.73 -32.15 -11.46
C GLN A 193 -31.84 -30.89 -12.34
N ILE A 194 -31.27 -30.90 -13.53
CA ILE A 194 -31.40 -29.78 -14.49
C ILE A 194 -32.78 -29.79 -15.15
N LEU A 195 -33.33 -30.96 -15.42
CA LEU A 195 -34.64 -31.12 -16.02
C LEU A 195 -35.82 -30.81 -15.06
N SER A 196 -35.62 -31.03 -13.77
CA SER A 196 -36.67 -30.71 -12.75
C SER A 196 -36.79 -29.19 -12.48
N HIS A 197 -35.83 -28.37 -12.90
CA HIS A 197 -35.91 -26.91 -12.78
C HIS A 197 -36.49 -26.21 -14.01
N LEU A 198 -36.84 -26.96 -15.07
CA LEU A 198 -37.40 -26.40 -16.31
C LEU A 198 -38.90 -26.57 -16.46
N SER A 199 -39.57 -27.23 -15.51
CA SER A 199 -41.01 -27.47 -15.56
C SER A 199 -41.69 -27.19 -14.25
N THR A 200 -42.01 -25.94 -13.98
CA THR A 200 -43.22 -25.48 -13.27
C THR A 200 -43.33 -23.96 -13.42
N ASP A 201 -44.30 -23.59 -14.25
CA ASP A 201 -44.90 -22.27 -14.26
C ASP A 201 -45.83 -22.09 -13.06
N ASP A 202 -45.95 -20.87 -12.64
CA ASP A 202 -47.04 -20.19 -11.97
C ASP A 202 -47.21 -20.21 -10.42
N LYS A 203 -47.18 -18.94 -9.96
CA LYS A 203 -47.96 -18.32 -8.86
C LYS A 203 -47.37 -18.37 -7.44
N ASN A 204 -46.91 -17.26 -7.04
CA ASN A 204 -47.29 -16.38 -5.90
C ASN A 204 -46.09 -15.75 -5.19
N ASN A 205 -45.97 -14.48 -5.46
CA ASN A 205 -45.63 -13.36 -4.58
C ASN A 205 -45.25 -13.68 -3.15
N SER A 206 -43.97 -13.54 -2.84
CA SER A 206 -43.46 -12.80 -1.66
C SER A 206 -41.95 -12.63 -1.77
N SER A 207 -41.55 -11.37 -1.86
CA SER A 207 -40.18 -10.90 -1.86
C SER A 207 -39.39 -11.37 -0.64
N LYS A 208 -38.67 -12.48 -0.80
CA LYS A 208 -37.49 -12.77 0.01
C LYS A 208 -36.30 -12.58 -0.88
N TYR A 209 -35.70 -11.41 -0.81
CA TYR A 209 -34.30 -11.23 -1.24
C TYR A 209 -33.48 -12.29 -0.51
N LYS A 210 -33.18 -13.38 -1.19
CA LYS A 210 -32.12 -14.28 -0.76
C LYS A 210 -30.83 -13.43 -0.78
N LYS A 211 -30.40 -13.02 0.41
CA LYS A 211 -29.06 -12.60 0.67
C LYS A 211 -28.17 -13.73 0.13
N ASN A 212 -27.65 -13.55 -1.08
CA ASN A 212 -26.70 -14.48 -1.66
C ASN A 212 -25.52 -14.53 -0.70
N ASN A 213 -25.29 -15.70 -0.13
CA ASN A 213 -24.09 -16.04 0.63
C ASN A 213 -22.86 -15.98 -0.31
N SER A 214 -22.45 -14.77 -0.70
CA SER A 214 -21.16 -14.50 -1.33
C SER A 214 -20.02 -14.33 -0.30
N GLU A 215 -20.28 -14.75 0.93
CA GLU A 215 -19.40 -14.53 2.08
C GLU A 215 -18.48 -15.71 2.35
N LYS A 216 -17.65 -16.14 1.44
CA LYS A 216 -16.48 -16.99 1.83
C LYS A 216 -15.39 -17.10 0.77
N ASP A 217 -15.33 -16.23 -0.20
CA ASP A 217 -14.15 -16.20 -1.05
C ASP A 217 -13.15 -15.21 -0.43
N GLY A 218 -12.22 -15.76 0.38
CA GLY A 218 -11.12 -14.97 0.93
C GLY A 218 -10.30 -14.27 -0.16
N LEU A 219 -9.47 -13.32 0.22
CA LEU A 219 -8.60 -12.58 -0.70
C LEU A 219 -7.75 -13.57 -1.52
N LYS A 220 -7.82 -13.45 -2.85
CA LYS A 220 -7.02 -14.24 -3.82
C LYS A 220 -5.96 -13.35 -4.46
N LEU A 221 -4.90 -13.97 -4.98
CA LEU A 221 -3.87 -13.23 -5.73
C LEU A 221 -4.47 -12.47 -6.92
N SER A 222 -5.43 -13.08 -7.65
CA SER A 222 -6.14 -12.42 -8.76
C SER A 222 -6.83 -11.12 -8.34
N HIS A 223 -7.34 -11.03 -7.13
CA HIS A 223 -7.96 -9.82 -6.59
C HIS A 223 -6.91 -8.70 -6.42
N ILE A 224 -5.74 -9.03 -5.90
CA ILE A 224 -4.63 -8.08 -5.73
C ILE A 224 -4.13 -7.60 -7.09
N LEU A 225 -3.97 -8.52 -8.05
CA LEU A 225 -3.56 -8.19 -9.42
C LEU A 225 -4.54 -7.23 -10.09
N ASN A 226 -5.85 -7.44 -9.90
CA ASN A 226 -6.90 -6.58 -10.45
C ASN A 226 -6.91 -5.18 -9.82
N VAL A 227 -6.56 -5.05 -8.54
CA VAL A 227 -6.44 -3.73 -7.89
C VAL A 227 -5.21 -2.99 -8.39
N PHE A 228 -4.12 -3.70 -8.69
CA PHE A 228 -2.88 -3.07 -9.18
C PHE A 228 -2.97 -2.65 -10.65
N ASP A 229 -3.70 -3.38 -11.47
CA ASP A 229 -3.74 -3.19 -12.93
C ASP A 229 -5.18 -3.39 -13.44
N GLY A 230 -6.15 -2.79 -12.74
CA GLY A 230 -7.55 -2.80 -13.12
C GLY A 230 -7.92 -1.63 -14.04
N LEU A 231 -9.19 -1.60 -14.47
CA LEU A 231 -9.74 -0.54 -15.33
C LEU A 231 -9.73 0.85 -14.65
N LEU A 232 -9.68 0.88 -13.31
CA LEU A 232 -9.59 2.13 -12.56
C LEU A 232 -8.12 2.55 -12.46
N GLU A 233 -7.75 3.50 -13.28
CA GLU A 233 -6.43 4.11 -13.18
C GLU A 233 -6.30 4.98 -11.95
N MET A 234 -5.16 4.87 -11.29
CA MET A 234 -4.82 5.64 -10.09
C MET A 234 -3.53 6.42 -10.34
N PRO A 235 -3.58 7.48 -11.13
CA PRO A 235 -2.39 8.23 -11.51
C PRO A 235 -1.70 8.86 -10.29
N GLY A 236 -0.39 8.82 -10.29
CA GLY A 236 0.43 9.30 -9.18
C GLY A 236 0.62 8.30 -8.04
N ARG A 237 0.05 7.10 -8.11
CA ARG A 237 0.15 6.05 -7.10
C ARG A 237 1.57 5.51 -6.96
N ILE A 238 2.02 5.35 -5.70
CA ILE A 238 3.23 4.59 -5.36
C ILE A 238 2.82 3.37 -4.54
N ILE A 239 3.27 2.18 -4.95
CA ILE A 239 3.12 0.93 -4.20
C ILE A 239 4.50 0.40 -3.86
N ILE A 240 4.70 -0.02 -2.61
CA ILE A 240 5.92 -0.68 -2.18
C ILE A 240 5.55 -2.00 -1.50
N ILE A 241 6.10 -3.07 -2.03
CA ILE A 241 5.94 -4.42 -1.47
C ILE A 241 7.27 -4.84 -0.88
N THR A 242 7.27 -5.40 0.33
CA THR A 242 8.45 -6.02 0.92
C THR A 242 8.28 -7.53 1.04
N THR A 243 9.36 -8.26 0.84
CA THR A 243 9.40 -9.72 1.05
C THR A 243 10.82 -10.17 1.44
N ASN A 244 10.90 -11.21 2.23
CA ASN A 244 12.16 -11.91 2.50
C ASN A 244 12.37 -13.06 1.51
N HIS A 245 11.30 -13.52 0.84
CA HIS A 245 11.23 -14.70 -0.03
C HIS A 245 10.72 -14.32 -1.43
N HIS A 246 11.57 -13.68 -2.22
CA HIS A 246 11.19 -13.22 -3.57
C HIS A 246 10.86 -14.36 -4.55
N GLU A 247 11.35 -15.55 -4.27
CA GLU A 247 11.08 -16.77 -5.03
C GLU A 247 9.62 -17.20 -4.95
N LYS A 248 8.91 -16.81 -3.90
CA LYS A 248 7.47 -17.07 -3.72
C LYS A 248 6.58 -16.07 -4.47
N ILE A 249 7.14 -14.94 -4.92
CA ILE A 249 6.37 -13.89 -5.61
C ILE A 249 5.99 -14.36 -7.01
N ASP A 250 4.69 -14.35 -7.30
CA ASP A 250 4.16 -14.70 -8.62
C ASP A 250 4.69 -13.73 -9.69
N LYS A 251 5.11 -14.29 -10.83
CA LYS A 251 5.60 -13.52 -11.98
C LYS A 251 4.55 -12.54 -12.54
N ALA A 252 3.28 -12.81 -12.34
CA ALA A 252 2.20 -11.92 -12.76
C ALA A 252 2.24 -10.56 -12.04
N LEU A 253 2.77 -10.51 -10.81
CA LEU A 253 2.99 -9.24 -10.10
C LEU A 253 4.13 -8.41 -10.73
N LEU A 254 5.12 -9.07 -11.34
CA LEU A 254 6.33 -8.44 -11.88
C LEU A 254 6.11 -7.92 -13.32
N ARG A 255 4.95 -7.32 -13.58
CA ARG A 255 4.62 -6.69 -14.86
C ARG A 255 4.62 -5.17 -14.72
N PRO A 256 5.01 -4.43 -15.79
CA PRO A 256 4.86 -2.98 -15.83
C PRO A 256 3.43 -2.54 -15.48
N GLY A 257 3.29 -1.45 -14.72
CA GLY A 257 2.01 -0.99 -14.19
C GLY A 257 1.60 -1.63 -12.85
N ARG A 258 2.24 -2.74 -12.45
CA ARG A 258 2.09 -3.39 -11.14
C ARG A 258 3.33 -3.20 -10.29
N ILE A 259 4.39 -3.93 -10.61
CA ILE A 259 5.73 -3.78 -10.01
C ILE A 259 6.71 -3.48 -11.15
N ASP A 260 7.13 -2.24 -11.21
CA ASP A 260 8.00 -1.73 -12.27
C ASP A 260 9.47 -2.06 -11.98
N ARG A 261 9.83 -2.17 -10.70
CA ARG A 261 11.21 -2.44 -10.27
C ARG A 261 11.30 -3.40 -9.11
N LYS A 262 12.23 -4.35 -9.25
CA LYS A 262 12.63 -5.29 -8.22
C LYS A 262 14.00 -4.90 -7.69
N ILE A 263 14.09 -4.64 -6.39
CA ILE A 263 15.29 -4.12 -5.74
C ILE A 263 15.74 -5.09 -4.65
N GLU A 264 16.95 -5.60 -4.81
CA GLU A 264 17.55 -6.53 -3.86
C GLU A 264 18.31 -5.78 -2.76
N PHE A 265 17.99 -6.08 -1.51
CA PHE A 265 18.70 -5.57 -0.33
C PHE A 265 19.63 -6.65 0.22
N LYS A 266 20.94 -6.47 -0.04
CA LYS A 266 22.00 -7.37 0.40
C LYS A 266 22.61 -6.91 1.71
N LYS A 267 23.37 -7.81 2.34
CA LYS A 267 24.26 -7.44 3.43
C LYS A 267 25.23 -6.38 2.96
N CYS A 268 25.63 -5.52 3.88
CA CYS A 268 26.55 -4.40 3.60
C CYS A 268 27.88 -4.91 3.00
N THR A 269 28.24 -4.38 1.85
CA THR A 269 29.56 -4.66 1.23
C THR A 269 30.65 -3.87 1.93
N SER A 270 31.90 -4.28 1.76
CA SER A 270 33.08 -3.60 2.32
C SER A 270 33.11 -2.11 1.94
N ASN A 271 32.74 -1.78 0.70
CA ASN A 271 32.71 -0.40 0.22
C ASN A 271 31.62 0.43 0.90
N ILE A 272 30.43 -0.13 1.09
CA ILE A 272 29.33 0.53 1.80
C ILE A 272 29.69 0.71 3.27
N LEU A 273 30.31 -0.31 3.89
CA LEU A 273 30.76 -0.22 5.28
C LEU A 273 31.79 0.88 5.47
N LYS A 274 32.79 0.98 4.58
CA LYS A 274 33.78 2.08 4.59
C LYS A 274 33.08 3.44 4.50
N LYS A 275 32.09 3.57 3.61
CA LYS A 275 31.34 4.83 3.46
C LYS A 275 30.55 5.18 4.71
N ILE A 276 29.83 4.23 5.31
CA ILE A 276 29.11 4.43 6.58
C ILE A 276 30.08 4.91 7.66
N THR A 277 31.20 4.20 7.81
CA THR A 277 32.20 4.51 8.83
C THR A 277 32.80 5.90 8.59
N SER A 278 33.16 6.22 7.35
CA SER A 278 33.71 7.53 6.98
C SER A 278 32.70 8.64 7.29
N ASP A 279 31.45 8.54 6.83
CA ASP A 279 30.44 9.57 7.04
C ASP A 279 30.11 9.75 8.53
N PHE A 280 30.04 8.65 9.29
CA PHE A 280 29.81 8.69 10.73
C PHE A 280 30.97 9.35 11.50
N PHE A 281 32.21 8.95 11.23
CA PHE A 281 33.39 9.47 11.95
C PHE A 281 33.80 10.86 11.49
N ILE A 282 33.69 11.21 10.21
CA ILE A 282 33.93 12.59 9.73
C ILE A 282 32.95 13.56 10.40
N SER A 283 31.65 13.18 10.46
CA SER A 283 30.65 13.97 11.16
C SER A 283 30.98 14.15 12.64
N SER A 284 31.42 13.07 13.32
CA SER A 284 31.81 13.09 14.73
C SER A 284 33.12 13.89 14.97
N LEU A 285 34.09 13.79 14.05
CA LEU A 285 35.34 14.58 14.09
C LEU A 285 35.06 16.09 13.98
N ASN A 286 34.15 16.48 13.10
CA ASN A 286 33.74 17.87 12.92
C ASN A 286 32.98 18.41 14.14
N ASN A 287 32.26 17.56 14.88
CA ASN A 287 31.49 17.92 16.07
C ASN A 287 32.32 17.91 17.38
N ARG A 288 33.66 17.86 17.32
CA ARG A 288 34.55 17.84 18.49
C ARG A 288 34.37 16.70 19.48
N LEU A 289 33.73 15.60 19.06
CA LEU A 289 33.54 14.42 19.92
C LEU A 289 34.78 13.56 20.11
N PHE A 290 35.84 13.79 19.31
CA PHE A 290 37.11 13.07 19.40
C PHE A 290 38.25 14.00 19.73
N THR A 291 39.20 13.49 20.52
CA THR A 291 40.46 14.19 20.81
C THR A 291 41.37 14.20 19.57
N ASP A 292 42.31 15.16 19.51
CA ASP A 292 43.22 15.29 18.36
C ASP A 292 44.09 14.03 18.15
N LYS A 293 44.37 13.28 19.20
CA LYS A 293 45.09 12.00 19.13
C LYS A 293 44.28 10.92 18.41
N GLU A 294 42.99 10.84 18.69
CA GLU A 294 42.08 9.87 18.06
C GLU A 294 41.85 10.20 16.57
N LYS A 295 41.83 11.50 16.21
CA LYS A 295 41.73 11.96 14.83
C LYS A 295 42.97 11.54 14.01
N VAL A 296 44.17 11.62 14.59
CA VAL A 296 45.41 11.19 13.94
C VAL A 296 45.43 9.68 13.69
N ILE A 297 44.97 8.88 14.64
CA ILE A 297 44.88 7.42 14.51
C ILE A 297 43.92 7.02 13.42
N PHE A 298 42.75 7.69 13.34
CA PHE A 298 41.74 7.43 12.31
C PHE A 298 42.28 7.73 10.88
N ASN A 299 42.92 8.88 10.70
CA ASN A 299 43.47 9.27 9.41
C ASN A 299 44.64 8.37 8.95
N LYS A 300 45.43 7.80 9.87
CA LYS A 300 46.51 6.85 9.53
C LYS A 300 46.02 5.46 9.09
N LYS A 301 44.81 5.05 9.45
CA LYS A 301 44.23 3.73 9.07
C LYS A 301 43.44 3.76 7.76
N ASN A 302 43.17 4.96 7.23
CA ASN A 302 42.37 5.11 6.00
C ASN A 302 43.21 5.55 4.77
N ASN A 303 44.50 5.78 4.95
CA ASN A 303 45.51 5.86 3.89
C ASN A 303 46.24 4.49 3.78
#